data_c622866cc6e9bb891717b021a9ca0aa8
#
_entry.id   c622866cc6e9bb891717b021a9ca0aa8
#
_cell.length_a   1.000
_cell.length_b   1.000
_cell.length_c   1.000
_cell.angle_alpha   90.00
_cell.angle_beta   90.00
_cell.angle_gamma   90.00
#
_symmetry.space_group_name_H-M   'P 1'
#
loop_
_entity.id
_entity.type
_entity.pdbx_description
1 polymer ?
#
loop_
_entity_poly.entity_id
_entity_poly.type
_entity_poly.pdbx_seq_one_letter_code
_entity_poly.pdbx_strand_id
1 'polypeptide(L)'
;MNLFTDNLLSTILFLLTVAALILLLVPKKYTDVFRWGALTATILDLILVIVAWFRFKGIDATGYQFIEKADWYGAINASYHLGVDGISMAMVLLTAILTPLAILTSFSIQERVKPYMLLFLLLETGMLGVFLSLDLMLFFVFWEIGL
;
A
#
# COMPACT_ATOMS: atom_id res chain seq x y z
N MET A 1 6.39 13.48 -18.03
CA MET A 1 6.51 12.34 -17.09
C MET A 1 5.41 12.50 -16.06
N ASN A 2 4.33 11.76 -16.24
CA ASN A 2 3.19 11.81 -15.32
C ASN A 2 3.43 10.80 -14.21
N LEU A 3 3.87 11.25 -13.03
CA LEU A 3 4.09 10.43 -11.83
C LEU A 3 2.92 9.47 -11.53
N PHE A 4 1.70 9.90 -11.83
CA PHE A 4 0.48 9.11 -11.60
C PHE A 4 0.19 8.03 -12.67
N THR A 5 0.85 8.07 -13.81
CA THR A 5 0.63 7.08 -14.88
C THR A 5 1.74 6.06 -14.99
N ASP A 6 2.99 6.50 -14.75
CA ASP A 6 4.16 5.67 -14.98
C ASP A 6 4.58 4.90 -13.71
N ASN A 7 4.23 5.43 -12.50
CA ASN A 7 4.55 4.84 -11.20
C ASN A 7 3.30 4.65 -10.32
N LEU A 8 2.21 4.16 -10.91
CA LEU A 8 0.94 4.02 -10.19
C LEU A 8 1.04 3.04 -9.02
N LEU A 9 1.69 1.89 -9.22
CA LEU A 9 1.84 0.87 -8.17
C LEU A 9 2.74 1.36 -7.03
N SER A 10 3.84 2.03 -7.34
CA SER A 10 4.69 2.65 -6.32
C SER A 10 3.96 3.74 -5.55
N THR A 11 3.11 4.52 -6.23
CA THR A 11 2.30 5.55 -5.57
C THR A 11 1.30 4.92 -4.61
N ILE A 12 0.59 3.88 -5.01
CA ILE A 12 -0.32 3.10 -4.15
C ILE A 12 0.45 2.54 -2.94
N LEU A 13 1.60 1.92 -3.19
CA LEU A 13 2.38 1.25 -2.16
C LEU A 13 2.92 2.20 -1.09
N PHE A 14 3.46 3.35 -1.48
CA PHE A 14 4.16 4.26 -0.57
C PHE A 14 3.31 5.41 -0.04
N LEU A 15 2.12 5.65 -0.57
CA LEU A 15 1.22 6.69 -0.07
C LEU A 15 0.94 6.50 1.43
N LEU A 16 0.65 5.29 1.86
CA LEU A 16 0.38 4.94 3.25
C LEU A 16 1.61 5.10 4.14
N THR A 17 2.79 4.72 3.64
CA THR A 17 4.06 4.92 4.35
C THR A 17 4.35 6.41 4.55
N VAL A 18 4.16 7.22 3.52
CA VAL A 18 4.33 8.69 3.62
C VAL A 18 3.34 9.29 4.60
N ALA A 19 2.08 8.85 4.55
CA ALA A 19 1.06 9.28 5.51
C ALA A 19 1.45 8.90 6.95
N ALA A 20 1.95 7.69 7.17
CA ALA A 20 2.44 7.25 8.48
C ALA A 20 3.62 8.11 8.96
N LEU A 21 4.57 8.45 8.08
CA LEU A 21 5.69 9.32 8.43
C LEU A 21 5.24 10.75 8.79
N ILE A 22 4.26 11.30 8.06
CA ILE A 22 3.68 12.61 8.38
C ILE A 22 2.99 12.57 9.74
N LEU A 23 2.17 11.55 10.00
CA LEU A 23 1.49 11.37 11.27
C LEU A 23 2.46 11.13 12.43
N LEU A 24 3.62 10.53 12.17
CA LEU A 24 4.67 10.33 13.19
C LEU A 24 5.12 11.64 13.83
N LEU A 25 5.14 12.73 13.07
CA LEU A 25 5.52 14.07 13.54
C LEU A 25 4.47 14.72 14.43
N VAL A 26 3.22 14.23 14.40
CA VAL A 26 2.12 14.80 15.20
C VAL A 26 2.24 14.36 16.67
N PRO A 27 2.08 15.27 17.64
CA PRO A 27 2.11 14.93 19.06
C PRO A 27 1.00 13.97 19.47
N LYS A 28 1.30 13.05 20.39
CA LYS A 28 0.36 11.98 20.86
C LYS A 28 -0.97 12.49 21.42
N LYS A 29 -1.05 13.75 21.86
CA LYS A 29 -2.26 14.35 22.43
C LYS A 29 -3.40 14.51 21.41
N TYR A 30 -3.10 14.56 20.14
CA TYR A 30 -4.07 14.76 19.07
C TYR A 30 -4.58 13.43 18.50
N THR A 31 -5.30 12.65 19.30
CA THR A 31 -5.78 11.32 18.92
C THR A 31 -6.69 11.31 17.71
N ASP A 32 -7.53 12.33 17.56
CA ASP A 32 -8.44 12.44 16.41
C ASP A 32 -7.70 12.69 15.10
N VAL A 33 -6.56 13.37 15.13
CA VAL A 33 -5.72 13.57 13.95
C VAL A 33 -5.20 12.23 13.43
N PHE A 34 -4.82 11.31 14.29
CA PHE A 34 -4.38 9.97 13.89
C PHE A 34 -5.51 9.14 13.29
N ARG A 35 -6.69 9.17 13.90
CA ARG A 35 -7.87 8.45 13.41
C ARG A 35 -8.30 8.93 12.03
N TRP A 36 -8.55 10.22 11.90
CA TRP A 36 -9.00 10.82 10.64
C TRP A 36 -7.89 10.86 9.59
N GLY A 37 -6.64 11.07 9.99
CA GLY A 37 -5.49 11.02 9.08
C GLY A 37 -5.29 9.64 8.49
N ALA A 38 -5.35 8.59 9.30
CA ALA A 38 -5.26 7.21 8.82
C ALA A 38 -6.44 6.85 7.89
N LEU A 39 -7.66 7.23 8.26
CA LEU A 39 -8.83 7.01 7.43
C LEU A 39 -8.73 7.72 6.08
N THR A 40 -8.31 8.97 6.07
CA THR A 40 -8.12 9.76 4.84
C THR A 40 -7.07 9.12 3.94
N ALA A 41 -5.94 8.71 4.50
CA ALA A 41 -4.87 8.05 3.77
C ALA A 41 -5.35 6.75 3.10
N THR A 42 -6.07 5.90 3.84
CA THR A 42 -6.60 4.63 3.32
C THR A 42 -7.70 4.84 2.27
N ILE A 43 -8.52 5.87 2.40
CA ILE A 43 -9.53 6.23 1.37
C ILE A 43 -8.85 6.73 0.10
N LEU A 44 -7.81 7.57 0.21
CA LEU A 44 -7.04 8.03 -0.95
C LEU A 44 -6.37 6.86 -1.67
N ASP A 45 -5.82 5.93 -0.92
CA ASP A 45 -5.24 4.72 -1.47
C ASP A 45 -6.27 3.87 -2.20
N LEU A 46 -7.45 3.66 -1.61
CA LEU A 46 -8.57 2.98 -2.24
C LEU A 46 -8.97 3.64 -3.57
N ILE A 47 -9.01 4.96 -3.64
CA ILE A 47 -9.31 5.69 -4.88
C ILE A 47 -8.26 5.37 -5.95
N LEU A 48 -6.98 5.38 -5.60
CA LEU A 48 -5.91 5.02 -6.54
C LEU A 48 -6.02 3.57 -7.01
N VAL A 49 -6.34 2.65 -6.12
CA VAL A 49 -6.56 1.23 -6.45
C VAL A 49 -7.78 1.07 -7.38
N ILE A 50 -8.85 1.80 -7.16
CA ILE A 50 -10.02 1.81 -8.04
C ILE A 50 -9.63 2.35 -9.44
N VAL A 51 -8.83 3.40 -9.51
CA VAL A 51 -8.31 3.91 -10.78
C VAL A 51 -7.46 2.85 -11.50
N ALA A 52 -6.60 2.16 -10.75
CA ALA A 52 -5.82 1.05 -11.30
C ALA A 52 -6.72 -0.08 -11.80
N TRP A 53 -7.76 -0.43 -11.06
CA TRP A 53 -8.74 -1.44 -11.46
C TRP A 53 -9.41 -1.13 -12.80
N PHE A 54 -9.88 0.11 -13.01
CA PHE A 54 -10.50 0.50 -14.28
C PHE A 54 -9.51 0.61 -15.45
N ARG A 55 -8.23 0.78 -15.16
CA ARG A 55 -7.16 0.76 -16.17
C ARG A 55 -6.62 -0.64 -16.45
N PHE A 56 -6.92 -1.60 -15.58
CA PHE A 56 -6.48 -2.98 -15.75
C PHE A 56 -7.20 -3.62 -16.96
N LYS A 57 -6.40 -4.14 -17.89
CA LYS A 57 -6.91 -4.76 -19.14
C LYS A 57 -7.20 -6.24 -18.90
N GLY A 58 -8.15 -6.59 -18.09
CA GLY A 58 -8.72 -7.91 -17.85
C GLY A 58 -8.12 -9.13 -18.56
N ILE A 59 -8.97 -10.03 -18.97
CA ILE A 59 -8.63 -11.36 -19.51
C ILE A 59 -7.85 -11.32 -20.86
N ASP A 60 -7.95 -10.23 -21.61
CA ASP A 60 -7.34 -10.10 -22.93
C ASP A 60 -5.84 -9.74 -22.90
N ALA A 61 -5.29 -9.41 -21.74
CA ALA A 61 -3.90 -9.08 -21.57
C ALA A 61 -3.12 -10.28 -21.01
N THR A 62 -2.18 -10.78 -21.79
CA THR A 62 -1.25 -11.82 -21.35
C THR A 62 -0.11 -11.18 -20.54
N GLY A 63 0.09 -11.67 -19.31
CA GLY A 63 1.20 -11.27 -18.46
C GLY A 63 0.86 -10.20 -17.43
N TYR A 64 1.88 -9.68 -16.79
CA TYR A 64 1.76 -8.66 -15.75
C TYR A 64 1.56 -7.27 -16.35
N GLN A 65 0.77 -6.44 -15.65
CA GLN A 65 0.48 -5.07 -16.03
C GLN A 65 1.05 -4.08 -15.02
N PHE A 66 1.15 -2.80 -15.42
CA PHE A 66 1.72 -1.71 -14.60
C PHE A 66 3.13 -2.00 -14.11
N ILE A 67 3.95 -2.67 -14.93
CA ILE A 67 5.29 -3.10 -14.54
C ILE A 67 6.18 -1.89 -14.23
N GLU A 68 6.71 -1.88 -13.03
CA GLU A 68 7.72 -0.94 -12.56
C GLU A 68 8.97 -1.74 -12.16
N LYS A 69 10.11 -1.44 -12.76
CA LYS A 69 11.36 -2.15 -12.48
C LYS A 69 12.53 -1.20 -12.31
N ALA A 70 13.26 -1.37 -11.22
CA ALA A 70 14.53 -0.71 -10.97
C ALA A 70 15.52 -1.71 -10.35
N ASP A 71 16.74 -1.72 -10.84
CA ASP A 71 17.79 -2.57 -10.28
C ASP A 71 18.14 -2.08 -8.87
N TRP A 72 18.11 -2.99 -7.91
CA TRP A 72 18.39 -2.68 -6.51
C TRP A 72 19.77 -3.18 -6.08
N TYR A 73 20.01 -4.48 -6.21
CA TYR A 73 21.29 -5.07 -5.79
C TYR A 73 21.72 -6.18 -6.76
N GLY A 74 22.60 -5.82 -7.69
CA GLY A 74 23.01 -6.70 -8.80
C GLY A 74 23.73 -7.97 -8.37
N ALA A 75 24.44 -7.97 -7.22
CA ALA A 75 25.20 -9.12 -6.75
C ALA A 75 24.34 -10.36 -6.45
N ILE A 76 23.05 -10.14 -6.06
CA ILE A 76 22.08 -11.22 -5.80
C ILE A 76 20.92 -11.18 -6.77
N ASN A 77 21.04 -10.40 -7.86
CA ASN A 77 19.98 -10.19 -8.85
C ASN A 77 18.66 -9.72 -8.27
N ALA A 78 18.70 -8.96 -7.16
CA ALA A 78 17.52 -8.37 -6.55
C ALA A 78 17.14 -7.07 -7.25
N SER A 79 15.84 -6.92 -7.56
CA SER A 79 15.29 -5.73 -8.21
C SER A 79 14.04 -5.24 -7.52
N TYR A 80 13.83 -3.93 -7.53
CA TYR A 80 12.54 -3.34 -7.23
C TYR A 80 11.63 -3.59 -8.44
N HIS A 81 10.85 -4.63 -8.37
CA HIS A 81 10.04 -5.09 -9.50
C HIS A 81 8.60 -5.30 -9.06
N LEU A 82 7.73 -4.42 -9.51
CA LEU A 82 6.30 -4.44 -9.23
C LEU A 82 5.50 -4.77 -10.49
N GLY A 83 4.36 -5.39 -10.30
CA GLY A 83 3.39 -5.65 -11.35
C GLY A 83 2.17 -6.37 -10.81
N VAL A 84 1.09 -6.41 -11.57
CA VAL A 84 -0.14 -7.08 -11.20
C VAL A 84 -0.62 -7.99 -12.32
N ASP A 85 -1.19 -9.12 -11.92
CA ASP A 85 -2.04 -9.97 -12.74
C ASP A 85 -3.49 -9.90 -12.24
N GLY A 86 -4.39 -10.71 -12.81
CA GLY A 86 -5.80 -10.72 -12.43
C GLY A 86 -6.05 -11.11 -10.97
N ILE A 87 -5.25 -12.03 -10.42
CA ILE A 87 -5.36 -12.48 -9.03
C ILE A 87 -4.81 -11.42 -8.09
N SER A 88 -3.62 -10.91 -8.35
CA SER A 88 -2.99 -9.86 -7.55
C SER A 88 -3.84 -8.60 -7.49
N MET A 89 -4.40 -8.19 -8.62
CA MET A 89 -5.25 -7.00 -8.70
C MET A 89 -6.51 -7.14 -7.84
N ALA A 90 -7.14 -8.33 -7.84
CA ALA A 90 -8.29 -8.61 -6.98
C ALA A 90 -7.90 -8.57 -5.49
N MET A 91 -6.74 -9.09 -5.12
CA MET A 91 -6.24 -9.08 -3.75
C MET A 91 -5.89 -7.67 -3.28
N VAL A 92 -5.28 -6.86 -4.14
CA VAL A 92 -5.00 -5.43 -3.88
C VAL A 92 -6.29 -4.65 -3.66
N LEU A 93 -7.30 -4.86 -4.51
CA LEU A 93 -8.60 -4.21 -4.36
C LEU A 93 -9.29 -4.62 -3.05
N LEU A 94 -9.27 -5.91 -2.71
CA LEU A 94 -9.84 -6.42 -1.47
C LEU A 94 -9.18 -5.76 -0.25
N THR A 95 -7.85 -5.71 -0.23
CA THR A 95 -7.08 -5.07 0.84
C THR A 95 -7.44 -3.59 0.97
N ALA A 96 -7.47 -2.86 -0.15
CA ALA A 96 -7.79 -1.44 -0.18
C ALA A 96 -9.23 -1.12 0.28
N ILE A 97 -10.18 -2.04 0.10
CA ILE A 97 -11.55 -1.90 0.60
C ILE A 97 -11.64 -2.19 2.09
N LEU A 98 -10.99 -3.26 2.55
CA LEU A 98 -11.10 -3.71 3.95
C LEU A 98 -10.39 -2.78 4.93
N THR A 99 -9.29 -2.15 4.53
CA THR A 99 -8.48 -1.35 5.46
C THR A 99 -9.20 -0.09 5.96
N PRO A 100 -9.87 0.73 5.13
CA PRO A 100 -10.68 1.86 5.64
C PRO A 100 -11.78 1.41 6.60
N LEU A 101 -12.43 0.27 6.33
CA LEU A 101 -13.45 -0.29 7.22
C LEU A 101 -12.84 -0.73 8.56
N ALA A 102 -11.67 -1.36 8.54
CA ALA A 102 -10.94 -1.73 9.75
C ALA A 102 -10.50 -0.50 10.56
N ILE A 103 -10.05 0.56 9.91
CA ILE A 103 -9.73 1.84 10.56
C ILE A 103 -10.98 2.45 11.22
N LEU A 104 -12.12 2.44 10.55
CA LEU A 104 -13.39 2.95 11.12
C LEU A 104 -13.80 2.17 12.37
N THR A 105 -13.72 0.84 12.35
CA THR A 105 -14.03 0.03 13.53
C THR A 105 -13.03 0.27 14.67
N SER A 106 -11.81 0.67 14.34
CA SER A 106 -10.75 0.97 15.30
C SER A 106 -10.88 2.34 15.97
N PHE A 107 -11.87 3.15 15.59
CA PHE A 107 -12.13 4.45 16.23
C PHE A 107 -12.55 4.30 17.71
N SER A 108 -13.04 3.14 18.10
CA SER A 108 -13.36 2.81 19.51
C SER A 108 -12.13 2.63 20.40
N ILE A 109 -10.94 2.46 19.83
CA ILE A 109 -9.70 2.28 20.58
C ILE A 109 -9.32 3.62 21.21
N GLN A 110 -9.11 3.61 22.54
CA GLN A 110 -8.81 4.81 23.34
C GLN A 110 -7.34 4.87 23.79
N GLU A 111 -6.69 3.71 23.88
CA GLU A 111 -5.31 3.62 24.32
C GLU A 111 -4.34 3.43 23.17
N ARG A 112 -3.18 4.10 23.26
CA ARG A 112 -2.09 3.97 22.29
C ARG A 112 -2.54 4.19 20.84
N VAL A 113 -3.41 5.18 20.60
CA VAL A 113 -3.99 5.46 19.28
C VAL A 113 -2.90 5.75 18.24
N LYS A 114 -1.89 6.58 18.58
CA LYS A 114 -0.79 6.90 17.68
C LYS A 114 -0.06 5.67 17.17
N PRO A 115 0.56 4.82 18.02
CA PRO A 115 1.28 3.64 17.52
C PRO A 115 0.35 2.66 16.80
N TYR A 116 -0.89 2.51 17.25
CA TYR A 116 -1.86 1.62 16.62
C TYR A 116 -2.14 2.04 15.17
N MET A 117 -2.49 3.29 14.92
CA MET A 117 -2.82 3.78 13.58
C MET A 117 -1.59 3.79 12.66
N LEU A 118 -0.42 4.16 13.16
CA LEU A 118 0.82 4.13 12.38
C LEU A 118 1.20 2.71 11.96
N LEU A 119 1.15 1.77 12.88
CA LEU A 119 1.44 0.36 12.60
C LEU A 119 0.41 -0.23 11.64
N PHE A 120 -0.85 0.19 11.73
CA PHE A 120 -1.89 -0.26 10.82
C PHE A 120 -1.64 0.20 9.38
N LEU A 121 -1.20 1.44 9.17
CA LEU A 121 -0.81 1.94 7.85
C LEU A 121 0.40 1.20 7.29
N LEU A 122 1.40 0.91 8.13
CA LEU A 122 2.56 0.11 7.72
C LEU A 122 2.17 -1.34 7.39
N LEU A 123 1.25 -1.93 8.14
CA LEU A 123 0.72 -3.27 7.86
C LEU A 123 0.06 -3.32 6.48
N GLU A 124 -0.76 -2.34 6.15
CA GLU A 124 -1.38 -2.26 4.81
C GLU A 124 -0.32 -2.11 3.72
N THR A 125 0.71 -1.28 3.92
CA THR A 125 1.84 -1.17 3.00
C THR A 125 2.52 -2.53 2.79
N GLY A 126 2.76 -3.29 3.84
CA GLY A 126 3.31 -4.65 3.77
C GLY A 126 2.43 -5.60 2.96
N MET A 127 1.13 -5.61 3.23
CA MET A 127 0.16 -6.46 2.51
C MET A 127 0.10 -6.10 1.02
N LEU A 128 0.00 -4.83 0.67
CA LEU A 128 0.02 -4.38 -0.72
C LEU A 128 1.33 -4.75 -1.41
N GLY A 129 2.45 -4.55 -0.73
CA GLY A 129 3.77 -4.91 -1.26
C GLY A 129 3.92 -6.40 -1.56
N VAL A 130 3.35 -7.27 -0.72
CA VAL A 130 3.34 -8.72 -0.96
C VAL A 130 2.58 -9.07 -2.25
N PHE A 131 1.43 -8.43 -2.50
CA PHE A 131 0.64 -8.70 -3.70
C PHE A 131 1.20 -8.07 -4.98
N LEU A 132 1.97 -6.98 -4.85
CA LEU A 132 2.54 -6.26 -5.99
C LEU A 132 3.95 -6.72 -6.38
N SER A 133 4.69 -7.40 -5.51
CA SER A 133 6.08 -7.77 -5.75
C SER A 133 6.22 -8.89 -6.77
N LEU A 134 7.07 -8.69 -7.77
CA LEU A 134 7.48 -9.69 -8.76
C LEU A 134 8.91 -10.20 -8.54
N ASP A 135 9.61 -9.70 -7.54
CA ASP A 135 10.94 -10.13 -7.12
C ASP A 135 10.85 -10.82 -5.76
N LEU A 136 11.51 -11.97 -5.62
CA LEU A 136 11.44 -12.78 -4.40
C LEU A 136 12.00 -12.05 -3.17
N MET A 137 13.09 -11.30 -3.35
CA MET A 137 13.72 -10.55 -2.25
C MET A 137 12.81 -9.40 -1.80
N LEU A 138 12.23 -8.68 -2.77
CA LEU A 138 11.27 -7.61 -2.49
C LEU A 138 10.00 -8.14 -1.80
N PHE A 139 9.48 -9.26 -2.27
CA PHE A 139 8.36 -9.98 -1.64
C PHE A 139 8.67 -10.29 -0.17
N PHE A 140 9.86 -10.84 0.09
CA PHE A 140 10.28 -11.19 1.44
C PHE A 140 10.35 -9.95 2.36
N VAL A 141 10.90 -8.84 1.87
CA VAL A 141 10.97 -7.57 2.64
C VAL A 141 9.57 -7.10 3.05
N PHE A 142 8.60 -7.10 2.13
CA PHE A 142 7.23 -6.70 2.46
C PHE A 142 6.51 -7.70 3.36
N TRP A 143 6.80 -8.98 3.21
CA TRP A 143 6.29 -10.03 4.09
C TRP A 143 6.76 -9.81 5.54
N GLU A 144 8.03 -9.51 5.73
CA GLU A 144 8.61 -9.21 7.05
C GLU A 144 7.99 -7.95 7.69
N ILE A 145 7.65 -6.94 6.90
CA ILE A 145 6.96 -5.75 7.42
C ILE A 145 5.57 -6.11 7.98
N GLY A 146 4.90 -7.08 7.39
CA GLY A 146 3.57 -7.53 7.83
C GLY A 146 3.58 -8.41 9.08
N LEU A 147 4.70 -9.00 9.43
CA LEU A 147 4.85 -9.83 10.62
C LEU A 147 5.07 -8.99 11.88
#